data_886ba56fd5ec0f6386dfeb3fb6c00680
#
_entry.id   886ba56fd5ec0f6386dfeb3fb6c00680
#
_cell.length_a   1.000
_cell.length_b   1.000
_cell.length_c   1.000
_cell.angle_alpha   90.00
_cell.angle_beta   90.00
_cell.angle_gamma   90.00
#
_symmetry.space_group_name_H-M   'P 1'
#
loop_
_entity.id
_entity.type
_entity.pdbx_description
1 polymer ?
#
loop_
_entity_poly.entity_id
_entity_poly.type
_entity_poly.pdbx_seq_one_letter_code
_entity_poly.pdbx_strand_id
1 'polypeptide(L)'
;MQTSTDVFAKVRDHERSELLAAAREADVLPYFHLLDSPAMPVVEMEGAERIMLGSNNYLGLTGDERVIKGAEDALQRFGTGLTGSRLLNGTVPLHLELEREIAEWMETDDAIVFTTGHQANLGTLGTLLGPSDTVIVDSGDHASILDGCLLSRAKLRPFRHNRLDKLEKMLQRAQADGGGVLVVVDGVFSMEGDIAPLGEICELCERYGARLMVDEAHGAGVLGARGAGTAELLGVADRVDLRMGTFSKSLASCGGFVAGSSEVIEYLRLYSRAFLFTASAVPAALGAALAALRVVRSDDGPALLSRVLENARHLRDGLQERGFAVVSPQALPREAGVQLSAPGVLANEASAGAASETAASTIVTPIVPVLVGDDWQAALLWRALYDAGVFVNTALHPAVPPGGAMLRTSVMATHDAATLDRALDAFTRVKAEFEAEHGPLPSSNERSSSD
;
A
#
# COMPACT_ATOMS: atom_id res chain seq x y z
N MET A 1 -27.58 18.76 -27.56
CA MET A 1 -26.28 19.32 -27.16
C MET A 1 -25.30 19.08 -28.29
N GLN A 2 -24.74 20.14 -28.92
CA GLN A 2 -23.64 19.97 -29.87
C GLN A 2 -22.45 19.44 -29.06
N THR A 3 -21.98 18.24 -29.39
CA THR A 3 -20.75 17.69 -28.83
C THR A 3 -19.58 18.57 -29.27
N SER A 4 -18.92 19.23 -28.33
CA SER A 4 -17.70 20.00 -28.60
C SER A 4 -16.65 19.08 -29.21
N THR A 5 -15.99 19.50 -30.28
CA THR A 5 -14.81 18.80 -30.81
C THR A 5 -13.53 19.13 -30.02
N ASP A 6 -13.58 20.10 -29.11
CA ASP A 6 -12.48 20.48 -28.25
C ASP A 6 -12.30 19.44 -27.13
N VAL A 7 -11.25 18.67 -27.19
CA VAL A 7 -10.90 17.65 -26.18
C VAL A 7 -10.66 18.25 -24.77
N PHE A 8 -10.35 19.55 -24.70
CA PHE A 8 -10.12 20.27 -23.44
C PHE A 8 -11.42 20.83 -22.82
N ALA A 9 -12.56 20.79 -23.54
CA ALA A 9 -13.84 21.31 -23.02
C ALA A 9 -14.19 20.65 -21.67
N LYS A 10 -13.98 19.34 -21.52
CA LYS A 10 -14.21 18.58 -20.28
C LYS A 10 -13.41 19.09 -19.07
N VAL A 11 -12.28 19.79 -19.28
CA VAL A 11 -11.47 20.33 -18.19
C VAL A 11 -12.20 21.48 -17.48
N ARG A 12 -12.97 22.26 -18.24
CA ARG A 12 -13.75 23.40 -17.70
C ARG A 12 -15.04 22.94 -17.03
N ASP A 13 -15.63 21.87 -17.55
CA ASP A 13 -16.95 21.39 -17.13
C ASP A 13 -16.87 20.14 -16.24
N HIS A 14 -15.68 19.85 -15.63
CA HIS A 14 -15.52 18.71 -14.75
C HIS A 14 -16.26 18.93 -13.44
N GLU A 15 -17.12 17.99 -13.07
CA GLU A 15 -18.01 18.07 -11.89
C GLU A 15 -17.30 18.42 -10.55
N ARG A 16 -16.00 18.09 -10.45
CA ARG A 16 -15.18 18.39 -9.28
C ARG A 16 -14.53 19.77 -9.29
N SER A 17 -14.58 20.48 -10.41
CA SER A 17 -13.92 21.78 -10.52
C SER A 17 -14.51 22.79 -9.54
N GLU A 18 -15.82 22.76 -9.32
CA GLU A 18 -16.51 23.62 -8.36
C GLU A 18 -16.15 23.27 -6.90
N LEU A 19 -16.13 21.97 -6.57
CA LEU A 19 -15.74 21.50 -5.23
C LEU A 19 -14.28 21.85 -4.91
N LEU A 20 -13.36 21.65 -5.86
CA LEU A 20 -11.96 22.01 -5.68
C LEU A 20 -11.75 23.53 -5.58
N ALA A 21 -12.53 24.31 -6.31
CA ALA A 21 -12.50 25.77 -6.21
C ALA A 21 -12.98 26.24 -4.82
N ALA A 22 -14.10 25.69 -4.34
CA ALA A 22 -14.63 25.97 -3.01
C ALA A 22 -13.65 25.55 -1.90
N ALA A 23 -13.00 24.38 -2.03
CA ALA A 23 -12.00 23.92 -1.07
C ALA A 23 -10.77 24.83 -1.03
N ARG A 24 -10.35 25.38 -2.18
CA ARG A 24 -9.26 26.38 -2.24
C ARG A 24 -9.65 27.71 -1.62
N GLU A 25 -10.86 28.19 -1.92
CA GLU A 25 -11.37 29.45 -1.35
C GLU A 25 -11.54 29.37 0.18
N ALA A 26 -11.98 28.21 0.68
CA ALA A 26 -12.10 27.93 2.11
C ALA A 26 -10.76 27.56 2.79
N ASP A 27 -9.66 27.44 2.06
CA ASP A 27 -8.34 26.99 2.53
C ASP A 27 -8.35 25.61 3.20
N VAL A 28 -9.18 24.70 2.69
CA VAL A 28 -9.33 23.32 3.20
C VAL A 28 -8.92 22.24 2.18
N LEU A 29 -8.16 22.62 1.14
CA LEU A 29 -7.69 21.67 0.13
C LEU A 29 -6.58 20.79 0.72
N PRO A 30 -6.76 19.47 0.90
CA PRO A 30 -5.80 18.61 1.60
C PRO A 30 -4.67 18.09 0.68
N TYR A 31 -4.39 18.77 -0.44
CA TYR A 31 -3.48 18.29 -1.47
C TYR A 31 -2.39 19.31 -1.80
N PHE A 32 -1.22 18.79 -2.22
CA PHE A 32 -0.09 19.56 -2.73
C PHE A 32 0.61 20.48 -1.71
N HIS A 33 0.58 20.11 -0.42
CA HIS A 33 1.30 20.82 0.63
C HIS A 33 2.81 20.61 0.52
N LEU A 34 3.57 21.66 0.80
CA LEU A 34 5.03 21.64 0.69
C LEU A 34 5.66 20.97 1.92
N LEU A 35 6.52 19.99 1.66
CA LEU A 35 7.37 19.36 2.66
C LEU A 35 8.76 19.99 2.57
N ASP A 36 9.18 20.70 3.61
CA ASP A 36 10.43 21.48 3.65
C ASP A 36 11.59 20.74 4.35
N SER A 37 11.34 19.53 4.84
CA SER A 37 12.32 18.67 5.52
C SER A 37 12.25 17.22 5.00
N PRO A 38 13.20 16.34 5.38
CA PRO A 38 13.06 14.91 5.15
C PRO A 38 11.76 14.33 5.75
N ALA A 39 11.20 13.30 5.12
CA ALA A 39 9.95 12.65 5.56
C ALA A 39 10.18 11.79 6.83
N MET A 40 10.32 12.44 7.96
CA MET A 40 10.58 11.87 9.30
C MET A 40 9.30 11.94 10.17
N PRO A 41 9.29 11.38 11.41
CA PRO A 41 8.14 11.45 12.32
C PRO A 41 7.64 12.86 12.62
N VAL A 42 8.55 13.81 12.66
CA VAL A 42 8.27 15.24 12.78
C VAL A 42 8.92 15.94 11.59
N VAL A 43 8.19 16.78 10.91
CA VAL A 43 8.59 17.43 9.68
C VAL A 43 8.35 18.94 9.75
N GLU A 44 9.07 19.69 8.92
CA GLU A 44 8.75 21.08 8.60
C GLU A 44 7.91 21.12 7.33
N MET A 45 6.72 21.71 7.40
CA MET A 45 5.80 21.90 6.28
C MET A 45 5.22 23.30 6.33
N GLU A 46 5.41 24.04 5.23
CA GLU A 46 4.88 25.43 5.08
C GLU A 46 5.22 26.31 6.27
N GLY A 47 6.49 26.23 6.73
CA GLY A 47 7.04 27.06 7.80
C GLY A 47 6.61 26.67 9.22
N ALA A 48 6.02 25.50 9.44
CA ALA A 48 5.67 25.02 10.77
C ALA A 48 5.99 23.52 10.97
N GLU A 49 6.35 23.18 12.21
CA GLU A 49 6.55 21.78 12.61
C GLU A 49 5.23 21.02 12.66
N ARG A 50 5.23 19.79 12.11
CA ARG A 50 4.06 18.90 12.13
C ARG A 50 4.46 17.47 12.41
N ILE A 51 3.63 16.75 13.13
CA ILE A 51 3.73 15.29 13.30
C ILE A 51 3.22 14.65 12.02
N MET A 52 4.05 13.83 11.38
CA MET A 52 3.77 13.22 10.09
C MET A 52 3.07 11.87 10.24
N LEU A 53 1.76 11.85 10.16
CA LEU A 53 0.94 10.63 10.11
C LEU A 53 0.40 10.34 8.70
N GLY A 54 0.95 10.96 7.66
CA GLY A 54 0.53 10.79 6.25
C GLY A 54 1.56 10.05 5.37
N SER A 55 2.77 9.76 5.86
CA SER A 55 3.83 9.17 5.05
C SER A 55 3.76 7.65 5.03
N ASN A 56 4.10 7.05 3.88
CA ASN A 56 4.30 5.61 3.73
C ASN A 56 5.74 5.15 4.06
N ASN A 57 6.56 5.99 4.66
CA ASN A 57 7.91 5.66 5.12
C ASN A 57 7.87 4.76 6.38
N TYR A 58 7.23 3.60 6.29
CA TYR A 58 6.86 2.75 7.44
C TYR A 58 8.00 2.42 8.38
N LEU A 59 9.20 2.18 7.85
CA LEU A 59 10.38 1.87 8.67
C LEU A 59 11.20 3.11 9.04
N GLY A 60 10.85 4.31 8.54
CA GLY A 60 11.60 5.54 8.80
C GLY A 60 12.96 5.60 8.11
N LEU A 61 13.20 4.76 7.10
CA LEU A 61 14.51 4.59 6.47
C LEU A 61 14.93 5.73 5.54
N THR A 62 14.07 6.69 5.20
CA THR A 62 14.47 7.85 4.37
C THR A 62 15.54 8.71 5.04
N GLY A 63 15.64 8.67 6.37
CA GLY A 63 16.68 9.36 7.15
C GLY A 63 17.78 8.44 7.69
N ASP A 64 17.78 7.14 7.37
CA ASP A 64 18.81 6.22 7.84
C ASP A 64 20.14 6.47 7.11
N GLU A 65 21.20 6.67 7.90
CA GLU A 65 22.54 6.99 7.37
C GLU A 65 23.07 5.92 6.40
N ARG A 66 22.72 4.65 6.62
CA ARG A 66 23.11 3.53 5.74
C ARG A 66 22.45 3.64 4.37
N VAL A 67 21.18 4.06 4.34
CA VAL A 67 20.39 4.24 3.13
C VAL A 67 20.87 5.48 2.36
N ILE A 68 21.11 6.59 3.06
CA ILE A 68 21.69 7.81 2.49
C ILE A 68 23.07 7.48 1.89
N LYS A 69 23.93 6.77 2.63
CA LYS A 69 25.24 6.35 2.15
C LYS A 69 25.18 5.46 0.91
N GLY A 70 24.23 4.53 0.86
CA GLY A 70 23.99 3.71 -0.33
C GLY A 70 23.62 4.55 -1.57
N ALA A 71 22.81 5.57 -1.40
CA ALA A 71 22.45 6.52 -2.46
C ALA A 71 23.67 7.34 -2.93
N GLU A 72 24.44 7.88 -1.98
CA GLU A 72 25.65 8.66 -2.27
C GLU A 72 26.71 7.85 -3.02
N ASP A 73 26.99 6.62 -2.58
CA ASP A 73 27.97 5.76 -3.22
C ASP A 73 27.58 5.39 -4.65
N ALA A 74 26.29 5.14 -4.87
CA ALA A 74 25.75 4.88 -6.20
C ALA A 74 25.84 6.12 -7.10
N LEU A 75 25.52 7.31 -6.56
CA LEU A 75 25.64 8.58 -7.26
C LEU A 75 27.08 8.88 -7.65
N GLN A 76 28.02 8.69 -6.73
CA GLN A 76 29.44 8.91 -6.99
C GLN A 76 30.01 7.95 -8.05
N ARG A 77 29.56 6.69 -8.05
CA ARG A 77 30.07 5.67 -8.96
C ARG A 77 29.48 5.77 -10.38
N PHE A 78 28.20 6.07 -10.50
CA PHE A 78 27.45 5.98 -11.78
C PHE A 78 26.90 7.31 -12.29
N GLY A 79 27.06 8.41 -11.54
CA GLY A 79 26.51 9.71 -11.89
C GLY A 79 25.01 9.85 -11.60
N THR A 80 24.41 10.93 -12.10
CA THR A 80 23.02 11.32 -11.80
C THR A 80 21.97 10.51 -12.57
N GLY A 81 22.33 9.82 -13.63
CA GLY A 81 21.43 9.06 -14.46
C GLY A 81 22.16 8.18 -15.48
N LEU A 82 21.48 7.17 -16.00
CA LEU A 82 22.07 6.20 -16.93
C LEU A 82 21.75 6.51 -18.40
N THR A 83 20.88 7.49 -18.66
CA THR A 83 20.52 8.04 -20.00
C THR A 83 20.16 6.99 -21.05
N GLY A 84 19.61 5.85 -20.64
CA GLY A 84 19.19 4.76 -21.50
C GLY A 84 18.27 3.79 -20.78
N SER A 85 17.64 2.91 -21.54
CA SER A 85 16.82 1.83 -20.98
C SER A 85 17.68 0.67 -20.50
N ARG A 86 17.09 -0.19 -19.64
CA ARG A 86 17.71 -1.44 -19.19
C ARG A 86 18.12 -2.35 -20.35
N LEU A 87 17.37 -2.35 -21.42
CA LEU A 87 17.61 -3.14 -22.63
C LEU A 87 18.91 -2.73 -23.35
N LEU A 88 19.25 -1.45 -23.34
CA LEU A 88 20.36 -0.93 -24.14
C LEU A 88 21.61 -0.67 -23.27
N ASN A 89 21.76 0.57 -22.79
CA ASN A 89 22.96 0.99 -22.07
C ASN A 89 22.72 1.31 -20.59
N GLY A 90 21.47 1.15 -20.09
CA GLY A 90 21.07 1.56 -18.75
C GLY A 90 21.13 0.44 -17.69
N THR A 91 21.74 -0.72 -17.97
CA THR A 91 21.91 -1.78 -16.96
C THR A 91 23.28 -1.61 -16.26
N VAL A 92 23.25 -1.51 -14.95
CA VAL A 92 24.45 -1.43 -14.10
C VAL A 92 24.46 -2.56 -13.07
N PRO A 93 25.62 -2.91 -12.46
CA PRO A 93 25.71 -3.99 -11.48
C PRO A 93 24.69 -3.90 -10.33
N LEU A 94 24.35 -2.68 -9.89
CA LEU A 94 23.35 -2.47 -8.83
C LEU A 94 21.98 -3.07 -9.15
N HIS A 95 21.58 -3.09 -10.43
CA HIS A 95 20.30 -3.72 -10.80
C HIS A 95 20.35 -5.23 -10.54
N LEU A 96 21.41 -5.90 -11.01
CA LEU A 96 21.53 -7.34 -10.87
C LEU A 96 21.68 -7.76 -9.41
N GLU A 97 22.40 -6.96 -8.63
CA GLU A 97 22.56 -7.19 -7.20
C GLU A 97 21.24 -7.02 -6.46
N LEU A 98 20.48 -5.95 -6.74
CA LEU A 98 19.18 -5.70 -6.15
C LEU A 98 18.14 -6.77 -6.55
N GLU A 99 18.08 -7.15 -7.85
CA GLU A 99 17.22 -8.22 -8.36
C GLU A 99 17.52 -9.55 -7.66
N ARG A 100 18.78 -9.92 -7.52
CA ARG A 100 19.19 -11.13 -6.80
C ARG A 100 18.79 -11.09 -5.31
N GLU A 101 19.05 -9.98 -4.61
CA GLU A 101 18.71 -9.86 -3.19
C GLU A 101 17.20 -9.82 -2.93
N ILE A 102 16.41 -9.28 -3.88
CA ILE A 102 14.94 -9.34 -3.84
C ILE A 102 14.47 -10.78 -4.03
N ALA A 103 14.99 -11.52 -5.00
CA ALA A 103 14.62 -12.91 -5.23
C ALA A 103 14.90 -13.78 -3.99
N GLU A 104 16.07 -13.59 -3.36
CA GLU A 104 16.43 -14.25 -2.10
C GLU A 104 15.46 -13.86 -0.95
N TRP A 105 15.12 -12.58 -0.82
CA TRP A 105 14.22 -12.08 0.22
C TRP A 105 12.80 -12.64 0.06
N MET A 106 12.32 -12.68 -1.18
CA MET A 106 11.01 -13.20 -1.53
C MET A 106 10.97 -14.74 -1.66
N GLU A 107 12.12 -15.43 -1.55
CA GLU A 107 12.22 -16.89 -1.77
C GLU A 107 11.63 -17.32 -3.12
N THR A 108 12.04 -16.61 -4.18
CA THR A 108 11.66 -16.90 -5.57
C THR A 108 12.89 -17.17 -6.40
N ASP A 109 12.71 -17.71 -7.62
CA ASP A 109 13.85 -18.03 -8.50
C ASP A 109 14.54 -16.77 -9.03
N ASP A 110 13.80 -15.70 -9.34
CA ASP A 110 14.32 -14.47 -9.95
C ASP A 110 13.43 -13.27 -9.63
N ALA A 111 13.94 -12.07 -9.91
CA ALA A 111 13.20 -10.83 -9.80
C ALA A 111 13.61 -9.84 -10.90
N ILE A 112 12.74 -8.88 -11.21
CA ILE A 112 12.95 -7.79 -12.16
C ILE A 112 12.60 -6.46 -11.49
N VAL A 113 13.47 -5.44 -11.67
CA VAL A 113 13.32 -4.10 -11.12
C VAL A 113 12.80 -3.12 -12.17
N PHE A 114 11.72 -2.42 -11.83
CA PHE A 114 11.11 -1.33 -12.58
C PHE A 114 11.41 0.02 -11.95
N THR A 115 11.22 1.11 -12.71
CA THR A 115 11.49 2.48 -12.23
C THR A 115 10.45 3.01 -11.23
N THR A 116 9.26 2.42 -11.18
CA THR A 116 8.23 2.67 -10.15
C THR A 116 7.41 1.41 -9.88
N GLY A 117 6.73 1.35 -8.73
CA GLY A 117 5.76 0.28 -8.45
C GLY A 117 4.60 0.29 -9.44
N HIS A 118 4.12 1.47 -9.86
CA HIS A 118 3.10 1.59 -10.88
C HIS A 118 3.51 0.90 -12.20
N GLN A 119 4.76 1.12 -12.65
CA GLN A 119 5.27 0.46 -13.85
C GLN A 119 5.48 -1.04 -13.67
N ALA A 120 5.75 -1.51 -12.46
CA ALA A 120 5.84 -2.94 -12.18
C ALA A 120 4.50 -3.65 -12.43
N ASN A 121 3.39 -3.11 -11.91
CA ASN A 121 2.05 -3.63 -12.19
C ASN A 121 1.69 -3.50 -13.68
N LEU A 122 1.80 -2.29 -14.23
CA LEU A 122 1.48 -2.02 -15.63
C LEU A 122 2.27 -2.92 -16.59
N GLY A 123 3.58 -3.05 -16.34
CA GLY A 123 4.48 -3.83 -17.17
C GLY A 123 4.24 -5.32 -17.07
N THR A 124 3.91 -5.83 -15.91
CA THR A 124 3.64 -7.25 -15.67
C THR A 124 2.30 -7.66 -16.30
N LEU A 125 1.23 -7.00 -15.91
CA LEU A 125 -0.12 -7.34 -16.36
C LEU A 125 -0.31 -7.07 -17.86
N GLY A 126 0.20 -5.94 -18.36
CA GLY A 126 0.15 -5.60 -19.79
C GLY A 126 1.00 -6.50 -20.69
N THR A 127 1.89 -7.32 -20.12
CA THR A 127 2.77 -8.23 -20.87
C THR A 127 2.32 -9.69 -20.77
N LEU A 128 1.92 -10.14 -19.60
CA LEU A 128 1.53 -11.54 -19.37
C LEU A 128 0.13 -11.86 -19.90
N LEU A 129 -0.75 -10.87 -19.92
CA LEU A 129 -2.16 -11.06 -20.28
C LEU A 129 -2.46 -10.59 -21.70
N GLY A 130 -3.44 -11.20 -22.34
CA GLY A 130 -3.93 -10.84 -23.65
C GLY A 130 -5.45 -11.00 -23.78
N PRO A 131 -6.02 -10.70 -24.99
CA PRO A 131 -7.48 -10.70 -25.19
C PRO A 131 -8.19 -12.03 -24.97
N SER A 132 -7.46 -13.15 -24.99
CA SER A 132 -7.99 -14.49 -24.70
C SER A 132 -8.08 -14.79 -23.21
N ASP A 133 -7.37 -14.04 -22.37
CA ASP A 133 -7.21 -14.31 -20.95
C ASP A 133 -8.25 -13.56 -20.11
N THR A 134 -8.43 -14.01 -18.89
CA THR A 134 -9.25 -13.35 -17.88
C THR A 134 -8.38 -12.91 -16.71
N VAL A 135 -8.53 -11.66 -16.30
CA VAL A 135 -7.93 -11.15 -15.05
C VAL A 135 -9.04 -10.85 -14.05
N ILE A 136 -8.89 -11.37 -12.85
CA ILE A 136 -9.85 -11.21 -11.75
C ILE A 136 -9.15 -10.37 -10.68
N VAL A 137 -9.77 -9.24 -10.29
CA VAL A 137 -9.19 -8.27 -9.37
C VAL A 137 -10.13 -7.97 -8.22
N ASP A 138 -9.60 -7.65 -7.05
CA ASP A 138 -10.41 -7.09 -5.96
C ASP A 138 -10.82 -5.64 -6.32
N SER A 139 -12.03 -5.24 -5.91
CA SER A 139 -12.51 -3.86 -6.15
C SER A 139 -11.76 -2.80 -5.33
N GLY A 140 -10.98 -3.21 -4.32
CA GLY A 140 -10.10 -2.38 -3.51
C GLY A 140 -8.66 -2.29 -4.04
N ASP A 141 -8.32 -3.03 -5.09
CA ASP A 141 -6.96 -3.08 -5.64
C ASP A 141 -6.49 -1.71 -6.15
N HIS A 142 -5.18 -1.51 -6.07
CA HIS A 142 -4.55 -0.26 -6.49
C HIS A 142 -4.77 0.05 -7.97
N ALA A 143 -4.95 1.34 -8.30
CA ALA A 143 -5.23 1.83 -9.66
C ALA A 143 -4.23 1.33 -10.71
N SER A 144 -2.96 1.12 -10.37
CA SER A 144 -1.95 0.59 -11.30
C SER A 144 -2.23 -0.85 -11.76
N ILE A 145 -2.91 -1.64 -10.94
CA ILE A 145 -3.39 -2.98 -11.32
C ILE A 145 -4.45 -2.85 -12.39
N LEU A 146 -5.46 -1.98 -12.16
CA LEU A 146 -6.52 -1.71 -13.14
C LEU A 146 -5.95 -1.17 -14.46
N ASP A 147 -4.99 -0.24 -14.41
CA ASP A 147 -4.33 0.30 -15.60
C ASP A 147 -3.60 -0.79 -16.39
N GLY A 148 -2.90 -1.70 -15.71
CA GLY A 148 -2.24 -2.85 -16.32
C GLY A 148 -3.24 -3.82 -16.97
N CYS A 149 -4.36 -4.08 -16.30
CA CYS A 149 -5.45 -4.92 -16.82
C CYS A 149 -6.05 -4.29 -18.10
N LEU A 150 -6.35 -3.00 -18.09
CA LEU A 150 -6.89 -2.28 -19.25
C LEU A 150 -5.91 -2.29 -20.43
N LEU A 151 -4.62 -2.09 -20.17
CA LEU A 151 -3.58 -2.13 -21.19
C LEU A 151 -3.47 -3.51 -21.84
N SER A 152 -3.62 -4.59 -21.09
CA SER A 152 -3.54 -5.98 -21.57
C SER A 152 -4.65 -6.37 -22.52
N ARG A 153 -5.80 -5.68 -22.48
CA ARG A 153 -7.04 -6.03 -23.17
C ARG A 153 -7.63 -7.38 -22.76
N ALA A 154 -7.19 -7.95 -21.67
CA ALA A 154 -7.78 -9.15 -21.09
C ALA A 154 -9.23 -8.87 -20.61
N LYS A 155 -10.00 -9.94 -20.41
CA LYS A 155 -11.34 -9.82 -19.84
C LYS A 155 -11.22 -9.48 -18.35
N LEU A 156 -11.44 -8.22 -18.00
CA LEU A 156 -11.39 -7.74 -16.61
C LEU A 156 -12.68 -8.13 -15.85
N ARG A 157 -12.52 -8.82 -14.72
CA ARG A 157 -13.62 -9.25 -13.85
C ARG A 157 -13.35 -8.81 -12.40
N PRO A 158 -13.83 -7.64 -11.97
CA PRO A 158 -13.70 -7.26 -10.57
C PRO A 158 -14.65 -8.08 -9.68
N PHE A 159 -14.19 -8.40 -8.47
CA PHE A 159 -15.05 -8.93 -7.42
C PHE A 159 -15.10 -7.96 -6.23
N ARG A 160 -16.18 -8.03 -5.45
CA ARG A 160 -16.36 -7.15 -4.29
C ARG A 160 -15.28 -7.45 -3.24
N HIS A 161 -14.74 -6.38 -2.67
CA HIS A 161 -13.63 -6.38 -1.72
C HIS A 161 -13.73 -7.50 -0.67
N ASN A 162 -12.67 -8.32 -0.62
CA ASN A 162 -12.50 -9.47 0.28
C ASN A 162 -13.67 -10.49 0.28
N ARG A 163 -14.51 -10.53 -0.77
CA ARG A 163 -15.65 -11.46 -0.88
C ARG A 163 -15.29 -12.70 -1.68
N LEU A 164 -14.86 -13.75 -0.97
CA LEU A 164 -14.48 -15.05 -1.56
C LEU A 164 -15.61 -15.70 -2.38
N ASP A 165 -16.88 -15.55 -1.93
CA ASP A 165 -18.04 -16.04 -2.68
C ASP A 165 -18.20 -15.34 -4.06
N LYS A 166 -17.74 -14.10 -4.16
CA LYS A 166 -17.72 -13.36 -5.45
C LYS A 166 -16.53 -13.74 -6.29
N LEU A 167 -15.34 -13.88 -5.67
CA LEU A 167 -14.15 -14.40 -6.34
C LEU A 167 -14.43 -15.76 -6.98
N GLU A 168 -14.99 -16.71 -6.24
CA GLU A 168 -15.33 -18.05 -6.75
C GLU A 168 -16.27 -17.98 -7.96
N LYS A 169 -17.30 -17.10 -7.92
CA LYS A 169 -18.20 -16.90 -9.07
C LYS A 169 -17.47 -16.34 -10.29
N MET A 170 -16.46 -15.47 -10.11
CA MET A 170 -15.66 -14.95 -11.23
C MET A 170 -14.76 -16.04 -11.82
N LEU A 171 -14.15 -16.88 -10.97
CA LEU A 171 -13.37 -18.05 -11.39
C LEU A 171 -14.20 -19.06 -12.20
N GLN A 172 -15.41 -19.39 -11.74
CA GLN A 172 -16.34 -20.25 -12.48
C GLN A 172 -16.68 -19.69 -13.88
N ARG A 173 -16.92 -18.39 -13.96
CA ARG A 173 -17.18 -17.72 -15.25
C ARG A 173 -15.95 -17.71 -16.15
N ALA A 174 -14.75 -17.50 -15.58
CA ALA A 174 -13.51 -17.53 -16.34
C ALA A 174 -13.23 -18.90 -16.94
N GLN A 175 -13.50 -19.99 -16.20
CA GLN A 175 -13.41 -21.36 -16.74
C GLN A 175 -14.33 -21.58 -17.95
N ALA A 176 -15.56 -21.04 -17.88
CA ALA A 176 -16.51 -21.17 -19.01
C ALA A 176 -16.07 -20.36 -20.24
N ASP A 177 -15.33 -19.27 -20.04
CA ASP A 177 -14.80 -18.43 -21.14
C ASP A 177 -13.59 -19.07 -21.83
N GLY A 178 -12.82 -19.92 -21.12
CA GLY A 178 -11.54 -20.46 -21.55
C GLY A 178 -10.41 -19.41 -21.52
N GLY A 179 -9.20 -19.82 -21.91
CA GLY A 179 -7.99 -18.97 -21.83
C GLY A 179 -7.30 -19.05 -20.46
N GLY A 180 -6.22 -18.29 -20.30
CA GLY A 180 -5.51 -18.17 -19.02
C GLY A 180 -6.31 -17.33 -18.01
N VAL A 181 -6.11 -17.64 -16.72
CA VAL A 181 -6.76 -16.89 -15.62
C VAL A 181 -5.71 -16.43 -14.63
N LEU A 182 -5.66 -15.13 -14.37
CA LEU A 182 -4.84 -14.53 -13.32
C LEU A 182 -5.75 -13.85 -12.30
N VAL A 183 -5.59 -14.18 -11.04
CA VAL A 183 -6.14 -13.42 -9.91
C VAL A 183 -5.06 -12.47 -9.43
N VAL A 184 -5.43 -11.21 -9.20
CA VAL A 184 -4.53 -10.19 -8.64
C VAL A 184 -5.22 -9.57 -7.43
N VAL A 185 -4.49 -9.40 -6.34
CA VAL A 185 -4.98 -8.72 -5.13
C VAL A 185 -3.85 -7.95 -4.45
N ASP A 186 -4.20 -6.82 -3.82
CA ASP A 186 -3.31 -6.19 -2.86
C ASP A 186 -3.15 -7.09 -1.63
N GLY A 187 -1.93 -7.30 -1.16
CA GLY A 187 -1.70 -8.02 0.09
C GLY A 187 -2.21 -7.25 1.31
N VAL A 188 -1.90 -5.94 1.33
CA VAL A 188 -2.47 -4.96 2.26
C VAL A 188 -3.12 -3.85 1.44
N PHE A 189 -4.40 -3.62 1.64
CA PHE A 189 -5.16 -2.59 0.93
C PHE A 189 -4.82 -1.18 1.43
N SER A 190 -4.57 -0.29 0.50
CA SER A 190 -3.92 1.00 0.79
C SER A 190 -4.79 1.98 1.58
N MET A 191 -6.12 1.87 1.50
CA MET A 191 -7.07 2.80 2.15
C MET A 191 -7.52 2.27 3.50
N GLU A 192 -8.03 1.05 3.55
CA GLU A 192 -8.58 0.41 4.73
C GLU A 192 -7.49 -0.16 5.66
N GLY A 193 -6.33 -0.49 5.10
CA GLY A 193 -5.23 -1.11 5.84
C GLY A 193 -5.50 -2.55 6.26
N ASP A 194 -6.55 -3.17 5.74
CA ASP A 194 -6.83 -4.60 5.93
C ASP A 194 -6.05 -5.47 4.93
N ILE A 195 -6.11 -6.78 5.08
CA ILE A 195 -5.34 -7.71 4.28
C ILE A 195 -6.24 -8.66 3.47
N ALA A 196 -5.71 -9.14 2.35
CA ALA A 196 -6.37 -10.18 1.57
C ALA A 196 -6.32 -11.54 2.30
N PRO A 197 -7.41 -12.34 2.30
CA PRO A 197 -7.44 -13.69 2.85
C PRO A 197 -6.72 -14.67 1.89
N LEU A 198 -5.36 -14.56 1.84
CA LEU A 198 -4.57 -15.26 0.82
C LEU A 198 -4.65 -16.79 0.92
N GLY A 199 -4.88 -17.37 2.11
CA GLY A 199 -5.03 -18.80 2.28
C GLY A 199 -6.16 -19.35 1.40
N GLU A 200 -7.34 -18.77 1.58
CA GLU A 200 -8.56 -19.17 0.84
C GLU A 200 -8.49 -18.75 -0.63
N ILE A 201 -7.84 -17.62 -0.94
CA ILE A 201 -7.61 -17.20 -2.33
C ILE A 201 -6.73 -18.22 -3.06
N CYS A 202 -5.64 -18.69 -2.43
CA CYS A 202 -4.79 -19.75 -2.98
C CYS A 202 -5.58 -21.03 -3.24
N GLU A 203 -6.41 -21.47 -2.27
CA GLU A 203 -7.26 -22.66 -2.46
C GLU A 203 -8.22 -22.55 -3.66
N LEU A 204 -8.82 -21.35 -3.82
CA LEU A 204 -9.68 -21.09 -4.96
C LEU A 204 -8.88 -21.09 -6.27
N CYS A 205 -7.73 -20.42 -6.32
CA CYS A 205 -6.87 -20.40 -7.51
C CYS A 205 -6.44 -21.81 -7.93
N GLU A 206 -5.99 -22.65 -6.99
CA GLU A 206 -5.60 -24.04 -7.23
C GLU A 206 -6.77 -24.88 -7.75
N ARG A 207 -7.93 -24.76 -7.10
CA ARG A 207 -9.16 -25.50 -7.49
C ARG A 207 -9.62 -25.18 -8.90
N TYR A 208 -9.47 -23.93 -9.34
CA TYR A 208 -9.91 -23.48 -10.65
C TYR A 208 -8.77 -23.36 -11.69
N GLY A 209 -7.54 -23.73 -11.33
CA GLY A 209 -6.37 -23.67 -12.22
C GLY A 209 -5.96 -22.26 -12.62
N ALA A 210 -6.24 -21.27 -11.76
CA ALA A 210 -5.82 -19.88 -11.93
C ALA A 210 -4.44 -19.65 -11.33
N ARG A 211 -3.72 -18.63 -11.84
CA ARG A 211 -2.49 -18.10 -11.25
C ARG A 211 -2.82 -16.95 -10.31
N LEU A 212 -1.92 -16.71 -9.34
CA LEU A 212 -2.09 -15.65 -8.33
C LEU A 212 -0.90 -14.69 -8.34
N MET A 213 -1.21 -13.40 -8.42
CA MET A 213 -0.26 -12.30 -8.18
C MET A 213 -0.71 -11.51 -6.95
N VAL A 214 0.22 -11.23 -6.04
CA VAL A 214 -0.02 -10.40 -4.85
C VAL A 214 0.82 -9.13 -4.94
N ASP A 215 0.16 -7.98 -4.80
CA ASP A 215 0.82 -6.68 -4.65
C ASP A 215 1.15 -6.45 -3.16
N GLU A 216 2.42 -6.63 -2.83
CA GLU A 216 2.97 -6.46 -1.48
C GLU A 216 3.46 -5.02 -1.21
N ALA A 217 3.02 -4.03 -1.97
CA ALA A 217 3.51 -2.66 -1.82
C ALA A 217 3.36 -2.09 -0.41
N HIS A 218 2.36 -2.51 0.35
CA HIS A 218 2.13 -2.14 1.75
C HIS A 218 2.50 -3.25 2.75
N GLY A 219 2.74 -4.48 2.28
CA GLY A 219 3.15 -5.63 3.10
C GLY A 219 4.67 -5.78 3.20
N ALA A 220 5.37 -5.60 2.07
CA ALA A 220 6.82 -5.74 1.99
C ALA A 220 7.56 -4.72 2.88
N GLY A 221 8.49 -5.20 3.70
CA GLY A 221 9.19 -4.43 4.72
C GLY A 221 8.38 -4.20 5.99
N VAL A 222 7.18 -4.81 6.15
CA VAL A 222 6.30 -4.59 7.30
C VAL A 222 5.80 -5.89 7.92
N LEU A 223 5.27 -6.79 7.10
CA LEU A 223 4.62 -8.02 7.54
C LEU A 223 5.49 -9.25 7.26
N GLY A 224 5.30 -10.28 8.09
CA GLY A 224 6.10 -11.49 8.06
C GLY A 224 7.37 -11.41 8.92
N ALA A 225 7.95 -12.55 9.24
CA ALA A 225 9.11 -12.64 10.14
C ALA A 225 10.37 -11.99 9.55
N ARG A 226 10.51 -12.02 8.22
CA ARG A 226 11.60 -11.41 7.45
C ARG A 226 11.16 -10.10 6.77
N GLY A 227 9.90 -9.69 6.98
CA GLY A 227 9.31 -8.56 6.29
C GLY A 227 9.01 -8.82 4.81
N ALA A 228 8.89 -10.06 4.36
CA ALA A 228 8.64 -10.37 2.96
C ALA A 228 7.16 -10.23 2.54
N GLY A 229 6.31 -9.75 3.45
CA GLY A 229 4.95 -9.35 3.14
C GLY A 229 3.86 -10.27 3.67
N THR A 230 2.67 -10.09 3.13
CA THR A 230 1.43 -10.75 3.56
C THR A 230 1.45 -12.26 3.26
N ALA A 231 2.02 -12.65 2.12
CA ALA A 231 2.14 -14.05 1.73
C ALA A 231 3.03 -14.83 2.71
N GLU A 232 4.14 -14.22 3.18
CA GLU A 232 4.98 -14.79 4.23
C GLU A 232 4.22 -14.88 5.56
N LEU A 233 3.58 -13.78 5.99
CA LEU A 233 2.82 -13.73 7.24
C LEU A 233 1.78 -14.85 7.34
N LEU A 234 1.07 -15.10 6.24
CA LEU A 234 0.00 -16.10 6.17
C LEU A 234 0.50 -17.51 5.83
N GLY A 235 1.81 -17.69 5.65
CA GLY A 235 2.41 -19.02 5.37
C GLY A 235 2.05 -19.60 4.01
N VAL A 236 1.77 -18.75 3.01
CA VAL A 236 1.35 -19.16 1.66
C VAL A 236 2.29 -18.64 0.57
N ALA A 237 3.50 -18.24 0.93
CA ALA A 237 4.46 -17.62 0.01
C ALA A 237 4.82 -18.52 -1.18
N ASP A 238 4.86 -19.82 -0.99
CA ASP A 238 5.12 -20.86 -2.01
C ASP A 238 3.93 -21.13 -2.96
N ARG A 239 2.75 -20.62 -2.62
CA ARG A 239 1.51 -20.75 -3.39
C ARG A 239 1.16 -19.52 -4.22
N VAL A 240 1.94 -18.44 -4.08
CA VAL A 240 1.79 -17.18 -4.83
C VAL A 240 2.76 -17.19 -6.01
N ASP A 241 2.25 -17.12 -7.24
CA ASP A 241 3.07 -17.20 -8.46
C ASP A 241 3.93 -15.96 -8.68
N LEU A 242 3.38 -14.76 -8.40
CA LEU A 242 4.07 -13.48 -8.57
C LEU A 242 3.86 -12.58 -7.35
N ARG A 243 4.95 -12.01 -6.86
CA ARG A 243 4.92 -11.00 -5.81
C ARG A 243 5.48 -9.69 -6.34
N MET A 244 4.65 -8.68 -6.35
CA MET A 244 5.02 -7.30 -6.68
C MET A 244 5.32 -6.53 -5.40
N GLY A 245 6.28 -5.61 -5.46
CA GLY A 245 6.54 -4.67 -4.38
C GLY A 245 7.06 -3.33 -4.90
N THR A 246 7.12 -2.34 -4.00
CA THR A 246 7.62 -1.01 -4.32
C THR A 246 8.75 -0.58 -3.41
N PHE A 247 9.65 0.25 -3.92
CA PHE A 247 10.70 0.88 -3.10
C PHE A 247 10.24 2.21 -2.48
N SER A 248 9.09 2.75 -2.90
CA SER A 248 8.63 4.09 -2.52
C SER A 248 7.94 4.17 -1.14
N LYS A 249 8.02 3.11 -0.36
CA LYS A 249 7.43 3.01 0.98
C LYS A 249 8.48 2.54 2.00
N SER A 250 8.37 1.31 2.52
CA SER A 250 9.31 0.76 3.51
C SER A 250 10.78 0.79 3.06
N LEU A 251 11.04 0.64 1.75
CA LEU A 251 12.41 0.66 1.20
C LEU A 251 12.92 2.06 0.85
N ALA A 252 12.22 3.12 1.26
CA ALA A 252 12.68 4.51 1.35
C ALA A 252 13.34 5.08 0.06
N SER A 253 12.89 4.64 -1.13
CA SER A 253 13.47 5.03 -2.41
C SER A 253 12.39 5.23 -3.48
N CYS A 254 12.73 5.13 -4.75
CA CYS A 254 11.80 5.11 -5.87
C CYS A 254 12.09 3.90 -6.76
N GLY A 255 11.04 3.18 -7.12
CA GLY A 255 11.12 1.98 -7.95
C GLY A 255 10.08 0.95 -7.54
N GLY A 256 10.14 -0.20 -8.19
CA GLY A 256 9.33 -1.37 -7.87
C GLY A 256 9.98 -2.63 -8.40
N PHE A 257 9.42 -3.76 -8.04
CA PHE A 257 9.91 -5.07 -8.49
C PHE A 257 8.76 -6.06 -8.69
N VAL A 258 9.05 -7.10 -9.44
CA VAL A 258 8.24 -8.32 -9.48
C VAL A 258 9.18 -9.49 -9.28
N ALA A 259 8.79 -10.42 -8.41
CA ALA A 259 9.53 -11.63 -8.09
C ALA A 259 8.67 -12.85 -8.39
N GLY A 260 9.27 -13.92 -8.93
CA GLY A 260 8.58 -15.13 -9.33
C GLY A 260 9.50 -16.16 -9.97
N SER A 261 8.95 -17.07 -10.79
CA SER A 261 9.73 -18.08 -11.49
C SER A 261 10.66 -17.43 -12.54
N SER A 262 11.86 -18.02 -12.73
CA SER A 262 12.84 -17.54 -13.72
C SER A 262 12.26 -17.41 -15.12
N GLU A 263 11.38 -18.34 -15.54
CA GLU A 263 10.74 -18.32 -16.86
C GLU A 263 9.88 -17.06 -17.06
N VAL A 264 9.05 -16.72 -16.06
CA VAL A 264 8.15 -15.56 -16.15
C VAL A 264 8.96 -14.27 -16.06
N ILE A 265 9.95 -14.19 -15.19
CA ILE A 265 10.79 -12.99 -15.03
C ILE A 265 11.63 -12.73 -16.30
N GLU A 266 12.18 -13.78 -16.93
CA GLU A 266 12.89 -13.66 -18.21
C GLU A 266 11.96 -13.18 -19.32
N TYR A 267 10.72 -13.70 -19.38
CA TYR A 267 9.72 -13.24 -20.33
C TYR A 267 9.39 -11.76 -20.13
N LEU A 268 9.19 -11.30 -18.89
CA LEU A 268 8.99 -9.88 -18.58
C LEU A 268 10.18 -9.03 -19.01
N ARG A 269 11.41 -9.51 -18.78
CA ARG A 269 12.65 -8.82 -19.13
C ARG A 269 12.80 -8.60 -20.63
N LEU A 270 12.27 -9.52 -21.43
CA LEU A 270 12.36 -9.48 -22.91
C LEU A 270 11.18 -8.77 -23.58
N TYR A 271 10.00 -8.76 -22.96
CA TYR A 271 8.76 -8.33 -23.65
C TYR A 271 7.99 -7.22 -22.93
N SER A 272 8.29 -6.89 -21.67
CA SER A 272 7.57 -5.84 -20.95
C SER A 272 7.89 -4.45 -21.51
N ARG A 273 6.92 -3.86 -22.19
CA ARG A 273 7.08 -2.53 -22.80
C ARG A 273 7.38 -1.44 -21.80
N ALA A 274 6.79 -1.50 -20.60
CA ALA A 274 7.05 -0.54 -19.52
C ALA A 274 8.48 -0.68 -18.95
N PHE A 275 9.14 -1.80 -19.17
CA PHE A 275 10.54 -2.03 -18.84
C PHE A 275 11.50 -1.66 -20.00
N LEU A 276 11.14 -2.06 -21.21
CA LEU A 276 12.03 -1.91 -22.39
C LEU A 276 12.09 -0.47 -22.90
N PHE A 277 10.97 0.26 -22.85
CA PHE A 277 10.81 1.57 -23.48
C PHE A 277 10.73 2.73 -22.48
N THR A 278 11.41 2.57 -21.34
CA THR A 278 11.58 3.60 -20.33
C THR A 278 13.05 3.81 -20.02
N ALA A 279 13.40 4.97 -19.48
CA ALA A 279 14.74 5.19 -18.92
C ALA A 279 14.94 4.27 -17.71
N SER A 280 16.18 3.85 -17.50
CA SER A 280 16.57 3.09 -16.30
C SER A 280 16.43 3.94 -15.04
N ALA A 281 16.22 3.28 -13.91
CA ALA A 281 16.18 3.94 -12.60
C ALA A 281 17.50 4.70 -12.33
N VAL A 282 17.41 5.83 -11.65
CA VAL A 282 18.59 6.62 -11.29
C VAL A 282 19.47 5.87 -10.27
N PRO A 283 20.80 5.94 -10.42
CA PRO A 283 21.73 5.19 -9.55
C PRO A 283 21.52 5.40 -8.06
N ALA A 284 21.27 6.64 -7.63
CA ALA A 284 21.01 6.96 -6.22
C ALA A 284 19.79 6.22 -5.66
N ALA A 285 18.70 6.09 -6.45
CA ALA A 285 17.53 5.36 -6.03
C ALA A 285 17.80 3.84 -5.92
N LEU A 286 18.58 3.28 -6.82
CA LEU A 286 18.99 1.86 -6.75
C LEU A 286 19.85 1.58 -5.52
N GLY A 287 20.84 2.45 -5.25
CA GLY A 287 21.72 2.34 -4.09
C GLY A 287 20.97 2.46 -2.77
N ALA A 288 20.01 3.42 -2.69
CA ALA A 288 19.13 3.57 -1.54
C ALA A 288 18.27 2.32 -1.31
N ALA A 289 17.59 1.82 -2.36
CA ALA A 289 16.73 0.63 -2.28
C ALA A 289 17.50 -0.61 -1.82
N LEU A 290 18.70 -0.83 -2.38
CA LEU A 290 19.57 -1.94 -2.00
C LEU A 290 20.01 -1.84 -0.53
N ALA A 291 20.41 -0.65 -0.09
CA ALA A 291 20.80 -0.42 1.29
C ALA A 291 19.63 -0.60 2.26
N ALA A 292 18.44 -0.09 1.91
CA ALA A 292 17.23 -0.26 2.72
C ALA A 292 16.82 -1.74 2.83
N LEU A 293 16.86 -2.50 1.72
CA LEU A 293 16.62 -3.94 1.72
C LEU A 293 17.58 -4.68 2.67
N ARG A 294 18.86 -4.31 2.64
CA ARG A 294 19.87 -4.88 3.55
C ARG A 294 19.61 -4.53 5.02
N VAL A 295 19.11 -3.33 5.32
CA VAL A 295 18.68 -2.98 6.67
C VAL A 295 17.51 -3.87 7.12
N VAL A 296 16.51 -4.06 6.28
CA VAL A 296 15.37 -4.95 6.57
C VAL A 296 15.82 -6.39 6.82
N ARG A 297 16.82 -6.87 6.08
CA ARG A 297 17.35 -8.24 6.18
C ARG A 297 18.47 -8.40 7.23
N SER A 298 18.87 -7.32 7.90
CA SER A 298 19.87 -7.35 8.97
C SER A 298 19.26 -7.73 10.33
N ASP A 299 20.11 -7.85 11.33
CA ASP A 299 19.72 -8.09 12.73
C ASP A 299 18.82 -6.96 13.29
N ASP A 300 18.86 -5.74 12.71
CA ASP A 300 18.00 -4.62 13.10
C ASP A 300 16.56 -4.76 12.53
N GLY A 301 16.39 -5.52 11.44
CA GLY A 301 15.12 -5.65 10.74
C GLY A 301 13.95 -6.04 11.64
N PRO A 302 14.02 -7.16 12.38
CA PRO A 302 12.92 -7.59 13.25
C PRO A 302 12.49 -6.55 14.26
N ALA A 303 13.43 -5.77 14.80
CA ALA A 303 13.13 -4.69 15.75
C ALA A 303 12.38 -3.53 15.07
N LEU A 304 12.72 -3.18 13.83
CA LEU A 304 12.00 -2.16 13.05
C LEU A 304 10.59 -2.61 12.71
N LEU A 305 10.42 -3.87 12.27
CA LEU A 305 9.10 -4.45 11.97
C LEU A 305 8.20 -4.47 13.21
N SER A 306 8.72 -4.92 14.36
CA SER A 306 7.96 -4.93 15.61
C SER A 306 7.53 -3.52 16.00
N ARG A 307 8.45 -2.56 15.95
CA ARG A 307 8.19 -1.18 16.38
C ARG A 307 7.14 -0.49 15.54
N VAL A 308 7.13 -0.64 14.21
CA VAL A 308 6.10 0.00 13.37
C VAL A 308 4.70 -0.54 13.71
N LEU A 309 4.58 -1.83 14.01
CA LEU A 309 3.31 -2.46 14.36
C LEU A 309 2.86 -2.14 15.79
N GLU A 310 3.80 -2.00 16.74
CA GLU A 310 3.54 -1.48 18.09
C GLU A 310 3.04 -0.03 18.02
N ASN A 311 3.68 0.83 17.22
CA ASN A 311 3.25 2.20 17.00
C ASN A 311 1.86 2.27 16.36
N ALA A 312 1.55 1.36 15.43
CA ALA A 312 0.23 1.28 14.81
C ALA A 312 -0.86 0.88 15.83
N ARG A 313 -0.54 -0.05 16.74
CA ARG A 313 -1.45 -0.39 17.85
C ARG A 313 -1.67 0.79 18.77
N HIS A 314 -0.58 1.43 19.21
CA HIS A 314 -0.65 2.59 20.12
C HIS A 314 -1.54 3.70 19.54
N LEU A 315 -1.34 4.05 18.26
CA LEU A 315 -2.18 5.05 17.59
C LEU A 315 -3.64 4.58 17.48
N ARG A 316 -3.88 3.33 17.07
CA ARG A 316 -5.22 2.77 16.93
C ARG A 316 -6.00 2.77 18.21
N ASP A 317 -5.42 2.16 19.26
CA ASP A 317 -6.07 2.03 20.56
C ASP A 317 -6.34 3.41 21.15
N GLY A 318 -5.36 4.32 21.07
CA GLY A 318 -5.51 5.68 21.51
C GLY A 318 -6.61 6.47 20.79
N LEU A 319 -6.80 6.28 19.47
CA LEU A 319 -7.90 6.89 18.72
C LEU A 319 -9.25 6.29 19.09
N GLN A 320 -9.33 4.96 19.25
CA GLN A 320 -10.55 4.27 19.67
C GLN A 320 -11.00 4.68 21.08
N GLU A 321 -10.09 4.76 22.04
CA GLU A 321 -10.36 5.24 23.39
C GLU A 321 -10.92 6.68 23.42
N ARG A 322 -10.53 7.50 22.43
CA ARG A 322 -11.01 8.87 22.24
C ARG A 322 -12.31 8.95 21.41
N GLY A 323 -12.90 7.78 21.12
CA GLY A 323 -14.20 7.68 20.44
C GLY A 323 -14.15 7.98 18.94
N PHE A 324 -13.01 7.81 18.27
CA PHE A 324 -12.96 7.82 16.80
C PHE A 324 -13.36 6.46 16.23
N ALA A 325 -14.08 6.45 15.12
CA ALA A 325 -14.38 5.25 14.37
C ALA A 325 -13.15 4.85 13.53
N VAL A 326 -12.28 4.02 14.10
CA VAL A 326 -11.12 3.48 13.39
C VAL A 326 -11.55 2.27 12.58
N VAL A 327 -11.14 2.22 11.31
CA VAL A 327 -11.35 1.04 10.46
C VAL A 327 -10.54 -0.12 11.04
N SER A 328 -11.22 -1.12 11.56
CA SER A 328 -10.54 -2.30 12.11
C SER A 328 -10.15 -3.25 11.00
N PRO A 329 -8.93 -3.83 11.02
CA PRO A 329 -8.59 -4.92 10.16
C PRO A 329 -9.55 -6.09 10.38
N GLN A 330 -9.83 -6.81 9.29
CA GLN A 330 -10.66 -8.01 9.38
C GLN A 330 -9.97 -9.04 10.28
N ALA A 331 -10.71 -9.61 11.23
CA ALA A 331 -10.25 -10.77 11.97
C ALA A 331 -10.14 -11.95 11.02
N LEU A 332 -8.96 -12.54 10.90
CA LEU A 332 -8.77 -13.77 10.13
C LEU A 332 -9.04 -14.96 11.02
N PRO A 333 -9.72 -16.02 10.50
CA PRO A 333 -9.82 -17.28 11.20
C PRO A 333 -8.41 -17.83 11.49
N ARG A 334 -8.27 -18.55 12.60
CA ARG A 334 -7.04 -19.31 12.91
C ARG A 334 -6.93 -20.45 11.94
N GLU A 335 -6.27 -20.24 10.82
CA GLU A 335 -5.92 -21.31 9.89
C GLU A 335 -4.54 -21.88 10.18
N ALA A 336 -4.35 -23.15 9.84
CA ALA A 336 -3.06 -23.80 9.90
C ALA A 336 -2.09 -23.08 8.95
N GLY A 337 -1.10 -22.37 9.49
CA GLY A 337 -0.09 -21.66 8.70
C GLY A 337 0.19 -20.23 9.16
N VAL A 338 -0.74 -19.54 9.83
CA VAL A 338 -0.48 -18.19 10.38
C VAL A 338 0.58 -18.31 11.47
N GLN A 339 1.70 -17.62 11.27
CA GLN A 339 2.76 -17.57 12.28
C GLN A 339 2.33 -16.64 13.43
N LEU A 340 1.70 -17.20 14.46
CA LEU A 340 1.18 -16.47 15.63
C LEU A 340 2.26 -15.67 16.40
N SER A 341 3.53 -16.03 16.21
CA SER A 341 4.68 -15.33 16.79
C SER A 341 5.25 -14.23 15.88
N ALA A 342 4.72 -14.06 14.67
CA ALA A 342 5.21 -13.03 13.77
C ALA A 342 4.79 -11.63 14.23
N PRO A 343 5.63 -10.61 14.05
CA PRO A 343 5.25 -9.22 14.28
C PRO A 343 3.95 -8.89 13.53
N GLY A 344 2.99 -8.27 14.22
CA GLY A 344 1.70 -7.87 13.62
C GLY A 344 0.52 -8.78 13.95
N VAL A 345 0.74 -10.00 14.43
CA VAL A 345 -0.36 -10.88 14.86
C VAL A 345 -0.68 -10.63 16.34
N LEU A 346 -1.93 -10.21 16.62
CA LEU A 346 -2.45 -10.10 17.98
C LEU A 346 -3.18 -11.38 18.35
N ALA A 347 -2.69 -12.09 19.36
CA ALA A 347 -3.52 -13.04 20.08
C ALA A 347 -4.57 -12.24 20.87
N ASN A 348 -5.84 -12.57 20.69
CA ASN A 348 -6.92 -11.92 21.42
C ASN A 348 -6.83 -12.32 22.91
N GLU A 349 -6.29 -11.45 23.77
CA GLU A 349 -6.11 -11.71 25.21
C GLU A 349 -7.43 -11.87 25.98
N ALA A 350 -8.56 -11.48 25.37
CA ALA A 350 -9.89 -11.56 25.98
C ALA A 350 -10.39 -13.01 26.24
N SER A 351 -9.64 -14.06 25.85
CA SER A 351 -10.01 -15.45 26.01
C SER A 351 -9.06 -16.31 26.87
N ALA A 352 -8.20 -15.70 27.69
CA ALA A 352 -7.30 -16.43 28.57
C ALA A 352 -8.02 -17.28 29.67
N GLY A 353 -9.34 -17.27 29.71
CA GLY A 353 -10.18 -18.00 30.68
C GLY A 353 -11.06 -19.13 30.13
N ALA A 354 -11.12 -19.35 28.82
CA ALA A 354 -11.87 -20.48 28.25
C ALA A 354 -11.16 -20.94 26.97
N ALA A 355 -10.74 -22.18 26.92
CA ALA A 355 -10.18 -22.83 25.73
C ALA A 355 -11.26 -22.92 24.64
N SER A 356 -11.47 -21.82 23.89
CA SER A 356 -12.27 -21.80 22.67
C SER A 356 -11.33 -21.89 21.48
N GLU A 357 -11.43 -22.95 20.70
CA GLU A 357 -10.63 -23.24 19.50
C GLU A 357 -10.86 -22.23 18.34
N THR A 358 -11.64 -21.17 18.56
CA THR A 358 -12.10 -20.21 17.52
C THR A 358 -11.70 -18.77 17.76
N ALA A 359 -10.66 -18.49 18.56
CA ALA A 359 -10.21 -17.12 18.75
C ALA A 359 -9.59 -16.60 17.43
N ALA A 360 -10.25 -15.65 16.77
CA ALA A 360 -9.73 -14.96 15.60
C ALA A 360 -8.47 -14.17 15.97
N SER A 361 -7.44 -14.21 15.13
CA SER A 361 -6.26 -13.36 15.25
C SER A 361 -6.49 -12.05 14.50
N THR A 362 -6.20 -10.92 15.13
CA THR A 362 -6.28 -9.61 14.48
C THR A 362 -4.90 -9.24 13.95
N ILE A 363 -4.80 -8.93 12.67
CA ILE A 363 -3.55 -8.46 12.05
C ILE A 363 -3.54 -6.94 12.04
N VAL A 364 -2.46 -6.37 12.53
CA VAL A 364 -2.22 -4.93 12.55
C VAL A 364 -1.32 -4.57 11.38
N THR A 365 -1.66 -3.52 10.66
CA THR A 365 -0.83 -2.90 9.63
C THR A 365 -0.46 -1.47 10.04
N PRO A 366 0.54 -0.84 9.42
CA PRO A 366 0.92 0.54 9.76
C PRO A 366 -0.14 1.59 9.38
N ILE A 367 -1.19 1.20 8.69
CA ILE A 367 -2.27 2.07 8.22
C ILE A 367 -3.40 2.02 9.25
N VAL A 368 -3.79 3.20 9.77
CA VAL A 368 -4.81 3.35 10.82
C VAL A 368 -5.85 4.39 10.34
N PRO A 369 -6.82 3.99 9.50
CA PRO A 369 -7.78 4.93 8.94
C PRO A 369 -8.85 5.31 9.96
N VAL A 370 -9.23 6.59 9.97
CA VAL A 370 -10.30 7.16 10.80
C VAL A 370 -11.48 7.53 9.91
N LEU A 371 -12.63 6.90 10.08
CA LEU A 371 -13.82 7.15 9.29
C LEU A 371 -14.42 8.54 9.66
N VAL A 372 -14.73 9.32 8.63
CA VAL A 372 -15.40 10.62 8.75
C VAL A 372 -16.77 10.60 8.04
N GLY A 373 -16.86 9.87 6.93
CA GLY A 373 -18.10 9.65 6.17
C GLY A 373 -18.31 10.64 5.02
N ASP A 374 -18.30 11.93 5.29
CA ASP A 374 -18.55 12.98 4.30
C ASP A 374 -17.23 13.61 3.81
N ASP A 375 -17.08 13.84 2.50
CA ASP A 375 -15.87 14.37 1.88
C ASP A 375 -15.53 15.79 2.37
N TRP A 376 -16.55 16.66 2.55
CA TRP A 376 -16.34 18.02 3.00
C TRP A 376 -15.96 18.08 4.48
N GLN A 377 -16.63 17.30 5.33
CA GLN A 377 -16.28 17.15 6.74
C GLN A 377 -14.85 16.58 6.89
N ALA A 378 -14.44 15.65 6.04
CA ALA A 378 -13.08 15.12 6.06
C ALA A 378 -12.03 16.18 5.70
N ALA A 379 -12.34 17.08 4.75
CA ALA A 379 -11.46 18.19 4.40
C ALA A 379 -11.37 19.23 5.54
N LEU A 380 -12.48 19.56 6.19
CA LEU A 380 -12.51 20.46 7.34
C LEU A 380 -11.75 19.88 8.54
N LEU A 381 -11.97 18.60 8.86
CA LEU A 381 -11.29 17.92 9.97
C LEU A 381 -9.79 17.80 9.70
N TRP A 382 -9.42 17.51 8.43
CA TRP A 382 -8.02 17.52 7.99
C TRP A 382 -7.37 18.89 8.26
N ARG A 383 -8.04 19.99 7.87
CA ARG A 383 -7.52 21.36 8.08
C ARG A 383 -7.32 21.66 9.56
N ALA A 384 -8.28 21.34 10.39
CA ALA A 384 -8.18 21.52 11.83
C ALA A 384 -7.01 20.75 12.45
N LEU A 385 -6.76 19.50 12.02
CA LEU A 385 -5.60 18.72 12.45
C LEU A 385 -4.29 19.31 11.93
N TYR A 386 -4.27 19.76 10.68
CA TYR A 386 -3.11 20.40 10.09
C TYR A 386 -2.70 21.66 10.86
N ASP A 387 -3.66 22.50 11.23
CA ASP A 387 -3.43 23.70 12.04
C ASP A 387 -3.03 23.35 13.49
N ALA A 388 -3.50 22.21 14.00
CA ALA A 388 -3.11 21.69 15.31
C ALA A 388 -1.74 20.99 15.32
N GLY A 389 -1.00 20.99 14.18
CA GLY A 389 0.35 20.45 14.07
C GLY A 389 0.41 18.97 13.73
N VAL A 390 -0.64 18.37 13.14
CA VAL A 390 -0.66 16.97 12.71
C VAL A 390 -1.01 16.87 11.22
N PHE A 391 -0.11 16.31 10.41
CA PHE A 391 -0.38 16.03 9.01
C PHE A 391 -0.89 14.59 8.84
N VAL A 392 -2.04 14.46 8.20
CA VAL A 392 -2.65 13.18 7.78
C VAL A 392 -3.04 13.26 6.31
N ASN A 393 -3.25 12.13 5.64
CA ASN A 393 -3.87 12.12 4.32
C ASN A 393 -5.38 12.02 4.43
N THR A 394 -6.10 12.47 3.39
CA THR A 394 -7.53 12.22 3.23
C THR A 394 -7.76 11.19 2.13
N ALA A 395 -8.68 10.26 2.36
CA ALA A 395 -9.23 9.40 1.33
C ALA A 395 -10.67 9.84 1.06
N LEU A 396 -10.87 10.48 -0.09
CA LEU A 396 -12.16 11.06 -0.52
C LEU A 396 -12.66 10.31 -1.75
N HIS A 397 -13.95 10.43 -2.05
CA HIS A 397 -14.48 9.89 -3.31
C HIS A 397 -13.70 10.45 -4.53
N PRO A 398 -13.29 9.61 -5.55
CA PRO A 398 -13.61 8.20 -5.78
C PRO A 398 -12.58 7.20 -5.23
N ALA A 399 -11.59 7.63 -4.45
CA ALA A 399 -10.64 6.69 -3.82
C ALA A 399 -11.34 5.76 -2.81
N VAL A 400 -12.47 6.23 -2.27
CA VAL A 400 -13.38 5.48 -1.41
C VAL A 400 -14.82 5.66 -1.91
N PRO A 401 -15.76 4.75 -1.59
CA PRO A 401 -17.17 4.92 -1.94
C PRO A 401 -17.79 6.20 -1.34
N PRO A 402 -18.87 6.75 -1.92
CA PRO A 402 -19.61 7.84 -1.31
C PRO A 402 -20.05 7.50 0.14
N GLY A 403 -19.82 8.40 1.08
CA GLY A 403 -20.06 8.17 2.51
C GLY A 403 -18.95 7.39 3.21
N GLY A 404 -17.87 7.05 2.52
CA GLY A 404 -16.68 6.36 3.04
C GLY A 404 -15.47 7.25 3.27
N ALA A 405 -15.63 8.58 3.24
CA ALA A 405 -14.49 9.49 3.43
C ALA A 405 -13.79 9.25 4.77
N MET A 406 -12.47 9.27 4.77
CA MET A 406 -11.67 8.97 5.95
C MET A 406 -10.38 9.80 5.98
N LEU A 407 -9.85 9.99 7.19
CA LEU A 407 -8.48 10.40 7.38
C LEU A 407 -7.61 9.13 7.37
N ARG A 408 -6.74 9.03 6.39
CA ARG A 408 -5.80 7.91 6.28
C ARG A 408 -4.53 8.25 7.04
N THR A 409 -4.43 7.77 8.27
CA THR A 409 -3.21 7.89 9.06
C THR A 409 -2.30 6.67 8.86
N SER A 410 -1.00 6.89 9.00
CA SER A 410 0.01 5.85 8.98
C SER A 410 1.17 6.22 9.89
N VAL A 411 1.84 5.21 10.42
CA VAL A 411 2.95 5.38 11.35
C VAL A 411 4.27 4.88 10.78
N MET A 412 5.36 5.36 11.37
CA MET A 412 6.72 4.91 11.09
C MET A 412 7.29 4.18 12.32
N ALA A 413 8.24 3.27 12.11
CA ALA A 413 9.00 2.64 13.19
C ALA A 413 9.79 3.65 14.03
N THR A 414 10.11 4.80 13.44
CA THR A 414 10.86 5.89 14.08
C THR A 414 9.99 6.88 14.86
N HIS A 415 8.66 6.75 14.86
CA HIS A 415 7.83 7.46 15.84
C HIS A 415 8.16 6.94 17.25
N ASP A 416 8.32 7.85 18.20
CA ASP A 416 8.33 7.51 19.61
C ASP A 416 6.93 7.70 20.24
N ALA A 417 6.72 7.09 21.41
CA ALA A 417 5.45 7.15 22.10
C ALA A 417 5.03 8.59 22.43
N ALA A 418 5.98 9.46 22.81
CA ALA A 418 5.68 10.84 23.15
C ALA A 418 5.16 11.64 21.93
N THR A 419 5.69 11.38 20.73
CA THR A 419 5.21 12.00 19.50
C THR A 419 3.81 11.51 19.15
N LEU A 420 3.53 10.21 19.28
CA LEU A 420 2.20 9.65 19.06
C LEU A 420 1.19 10.16 20.10
N ASP A 421 1.56 10.30 21.36
CA ASP A 421 0.70 10.86 22.42
C ASP A 421 0.36 12.33 22.12
N ARG A 422 1.34 13.14 21.68
CA ARG A 422 1.07 14.53 21.23
C ARG A 422 0.08 14.57 20.06
N ALA A 423 0.18 13.64 19.11
CA ALA A 423 -0.78 13.53 18.02
C ALA A 423 -2.18 13.17 18.54
N LEU A 424 -2.29 12.18 19.43
CA LEU A 424 -3.55 11.77 20.07
C LEU A 424 -4.21 12.92 20.85
N ASP A 425 -3.42 13.72 21.56
CA ASP A 425 -3.91 14.92 22.25
C ASP A 425 -4.43 15.99 21.28
N ALA A 426 -3.76 16.16 20.14
CA ALA A 426 -4.25 17.05 19.08
C ALA A 426 -5.58 16.53 18.51
N PHE A 427 -5.69 15.24 18.20
CA PHE A 427 -6.95 14.61 17.76
C PHE A 427 -8.09 14.83 18.78
N THR A 428 -7.81 14.66 20.08
CA THR A 428 -8.81 14.86 21.15
C THR A 428 -9.35 16.30 21.16
N ARG A 429 -8.44 17.27 21.12
CA ARG A 429 -8.79 18.70 21.16
C ARG A 429 -9.57 19.09 19.90
N VAL A 430 -9.05 18.72 18.74
CA VAL A 430 -9.68 19.01 17.45
C VAL A 430 -11.08 18.39 17.35
N LYS A 431 -11.25 17.12 17.80
CA LYS A 431 -12.56 16.47 17.80
C LYS A 431 -13.59 17.25 18.59
N ALA A 432 -13.25 17.68 19.81
CA ALA A 432 -14.20 18.40 20.67
C ALA A 432 -14.64 19.73 20.04
N GLU A 433 -13.72 20.49 19.44
CA GLU A 433 -13.99 21.74 18.74
C GLU A 433 -14.82 21.50 17.48
N PHE A 434 -14.43 20.50 16.67
CA PHE A 434 -15.10 20.13 15.42
C PHE A 434 -16.54 19.68 15.64
N GLU A 435 -16.78 18.78 16.62
CA GLU A 435 -18.11 18.27 16.91
C GLU A 435 -19.06 19.35 17.46
N ALA A 436 -18.53 20.34 18.16
CA ALA A 436 -19.32 21.48 18.65
C ALA A 436 -19.81 22.38 17.49
N GLU A 437 -19.08 22.48 16.39
CA GLU A 437 -19.39 23.33 15.25
C GLU A 437 -20.12 22.58 14.13
N HIS A 438 -19.72 21.34 13.84
CA HIS A 438 -20.14 20.57 12.66
C HIS A 438 -21.00 19.35 12.97
N GLY A 439 -21.23 19.05 14.25
CA GLY A 439 -21.95 17.86 14.70
C GLY A 439 -21.06 16.64 14.90
N PRO A 440 -21.64 15.53 15.41
CA PRO A 440 -20.86 14.36 15.82
C PRO A 440 -20.21 13.65 14.65
N LEU A 441 -18.97 13.19 14.86
CA LEU A 441 -18.29 12.26 13.95
C LEU A 441 -18.89 10.85 14.07
N PRO A 442 -18.76 9.99 13.03
CA PRO A 442 -19.20 8.60 13.09
C PRO A 442 -18.65 7.86 14.31
N SER A 443 -19.49 7.05 14.95
CA SER A 443 -19.07 6.18 16.05
C SER A 443 -18.71 4.78 15.56
N SER A 444 -17.89 4.05 16.34
CA SER A 444 -17.48 2.67 16.03
C SER A 444 -18.66 1.69 15.87
N ASN A 445 -19.85 2.04 16.39
CA ASN A 445 -21.04 1.18 16.36
C ASN A 445 -21.91 1.32 15.08
N GLU A 446 -21.64 2.27 14.21
CA GLU A 446 -22.50 2.56 13.04
C GLU A 446 -22.18 1.71 11.79
N ARG A 447 -21.10 0.93 11.77
CA ARG A 447 -20.75 0.07 10.63
C ARG A 447 -21.54 -1.23 10.49
N SER A 448 -22.38 -1.60 11.46
CA SER A 448 -23.11 -2.88 11.41
C SER A 448 -24.37 -2.88 10.51
N SER A 449 -24.71 -1.80 9.82
CA SER A 449 -25.97 -1.66 9.10
C SER A 449 -25.91 -1.36 7.60
N SER A 450 -24.73 -1.44 6.95
CA SER A 450 -24.59 -1.23 5.50
C SER A 450 -23.83 -2.36 4.78
N ASP A 451 -24.18 -3.61 5.07
CA ASP A 451 -23.79 -4.80 4.29
C ASP A 451 -24.73 -5.09 3.11
#